data_e641fd0aa4e1afa1d9ffd68833374e3e
#
_entry.id   e641fd0aa4e1afa1d9ffd68833374e3e
#
_cell.length_a   1.000
_cell.length_b   1.000
_cell.length_c   1.000
_cell.angle_alpha   90.00
_cell.angle_beta   90.00
_cell.angle_gamma   90.00
#
_symmetry.space_group_name_H-M   'P 1'
#
loop_
_entity.id
_entity.type
_entity.pdbx_description
1 polymer ?
#
loop_
_entity_poly.entity_id
_entity_poly.type
_entity_poly.pdbx_seq_one_letter_code
_entity_poly.pdbx_strand_id
1 'polypeptide(L)'
;MNKKFPEAHYKSAYEAGFCGFSVHYALTELGFENIVVHAADIPTTGKEKTMKTDAVDSEKIAWSLKRDELRGIYIKDKCFMDDTNLMRLRQRFIMDLSRQKNRIKHLLYTQGVTYPERFHNSKTHWSRNFMKWLREEVELLSEEKMALTLLCDQVENTRMAILTVTREIRRLSTTDKYRENFSLLTSVPGFGLITSMSMLTEFDNNPTRFPNERKFVAMLGLIPTCHNSGEKKVSGEKTNRGNKQLGPLIVEASWVAIYRDYQLGAYYSSCCQSMKPHKAIIKVARKLACRAYAVLKTKTSYVLS
;
A
#
# COMPACT_ATOMS: atom_id res chain seq x y z
N MET A 1 36.38 4.55 -12.14
CA MET A 1 36.34 3.27 -12.86
C MET A 1 36.66 3.46 -14.35
N ASN A 2 36.01 4.33 -15.09
CA ASN A 2 36.25 4.55 -16.53
C ASN A 2 37.72 4.86 -16.91
N LYS A 3 38.49 5.50 -16.01
CA LYS A 3 39.92 5.73 -16.24
C LYS A 3 40.79 4.45 -16.21
N LYS A 4 40.37 3.40 -15.47
CA LYS A 4 41.10 2.13 -15.37
C LYS A 4 40.69 1.12 -16.44
N PHE A 5 39.43 1.15 -16.87
CA PHE A 5 38.84 0.22 -17.82
C PHE A 5 37.89 0.96 -18.77
N PRO A 6 38.40 1.74 -19.74
CA PRO A 6 37.59 2.68 -20.53
C PRO A 6 36.52 2.01 -21.43
N GLU A 7 36.71 0.75 -21.80
CA GLU A 7 35.79 0.01 -22.68
C GLU A 7 35.05 -1.10 -21.96
N ALA A 8 35.10 -1.13 -20.62
CA ALA A 8 34.46 -2.17 -19.84
C ALA A 8 32.97 -1.96 -19.70
N HIS A 9 32.21 -3.05 -19.76
CA HIS A 9 30.80 -3.07 -19.44
C HIS A 9 30.64 -3.20 -17.92
N TYR A 10 30.12 -2.15 -17.29
CA TYR A 10 29.99 -2.12 -15.84
C TYR A 10 28.62 -2.66 -15.38
N LYS A 11 28.64 -3.69 -14.55
CA LYS A 11 27.45 -4.21 -13.84
C LYS A 11 27.56 -3.89 -12.37
N SER A 12 26.43 -3.58 -11.76
CA SER A 12 26.32 -3.34 -10.33
C SER A 12 25.02 -3.88 -9.76
N ALA A 13 25.05 -4.26 -8.48
CA ALA A 13 23.86 -4.67 -7.76
C ALA A 13 23.90 -4.17 -6.32
N TYR A 14 22.74 -3.87 -5.73
CA TYR A 14 22.62 -3.60 -4.31
C TYR A 14 21.29 -4.10 -3.75
N GLU A 15 21.25 -4.30 -2.44
CA GLU A 15 20.04 -4.72 -1.73
C GLU A 15 19.06 -3.55 -1.58
N ALA A 16 17.77 -3.82 -1.83
CA ALA A 16 16.70 -2.86 -1.58
C ALA A 16 16.64 -2.48 -0.09
N GLY A 17 16.92 -1.23 0.22
CA GLY A 17 17.02 -0.72 1.58
C GLY A 17 16.54 0.73 1.70
N PHE A 18 17.01 1.41 2.74
CA PHE A 18 16.64 2.78 3.08
C PHE A 18 17.02 3.82 2.01
N CYS A 19 18.06 3.57 1.20
CA CYS A 19 18.48 4.44 0.10
C CYS A 19 17.47 4.46 -1.07
N GLY A 20 16.49 3.57 -1.07
CA GLY A 20 15.51 3.49 -2.16
C GLY A 20 16.17 3.19 -3.50
N PHE A 21 15.76 3.93 -4.55
CA PHE A 21 16.24 3.72 -5.92
C PHE A 21 17.09 4.87 -6.48
N SER A 22 17.44 5.86 -5.65
CA SER A 22 18.25 7.01 -6.10
C SER A 22 19.59 6.59 -6.66
N VAL A 23 20.25 5.61 -6.04
CA VAL A 23 21.53 5.04 -6.50
C VAL A 23 21.35 4.32 -7.83
N HIS A 24 20.25 3.57 -8.01
CA HIS A 24 19.97 2.91 -9.29
C HIS A 24 19.82 3.92 -10.42
N TYR A 25 19.02 4.96 -10.23
CA TYR A 25 18.86 6.00 -11.26
C TYR A 25 20.18 6.67 -11.62
N ALA A 26 20.98 7.06 -10.61
CA ALA A 26 22.28 7.69 -10.83
C ALA A 26 23.27 6.76 -11.57
N LEU A 27 23.32 5.48 -11.21
CA LEU A 27 24.21 4.52 -11.88
C LEU A 27 23.77 4.25 -13.32
N THR A 28 22.46 4.16 -13.57
CA THR A 28 21.91 3.97 -14.91
C THR A 28 22.21 5.19 -15.80
N GLU A 29 22.08 6.41 -15.27
CA GLU A 29 22.45 7.66 -15.98
C GLU A 29 23.95 7.68 -16.35
N LEU A 30 24.80 7.05 -15.54
CA LEU A 30 26.24 6.89 -15.81
C LEU A 30 26.57 5.71 -16.75
N GLY A 31 25.56 5.01 -17.28
CA GLY A 31 25.73 3.89 -18.20
C GLY A 31 26.03 2.54 -17.54
N PHE A 32 25.82 2.40 -16.21
CA PHE A 32 25.95 1.11 -15.54
C PHE A 32 24.70 0.25 -15.74
N GLU A 33 24.89 -1.04 -16.01
CA GLU A 33 23.83 -2.03 -15.86
C GLU A 33 23.64 -2.31 -14.37
N ASN A 34 22.67 -1.63 -13.75
CA ASN A 34 22.41 -1.75 -12.32
C ASN A 34 21.12 -2.52 -12.05
N ILE A 35 21.16 -3.47 -11.12
CA ILE A 35 19.99 -4.17 -10.60
C ILE A 35 19.86 -3.93 -9.09
N VAL A 36 18.63 -3.86 -8.62
CA VAL A 36 18.30 -3.83 -7.18
C VAL A 36 17.68 -5.17 -6.83
N VAL A 37 18.14 -5.80 -5.77
CA VAL A 37 17.73 -7.14 -5.37
C VAL A 37 17.00 -7.11 -4.03
N HIS A 38 16.08 -8.03 -3.83
CA HIS A 38 15.42 -8.19 -2.53
C HIS A 38 16.28 -9.08 -1.63
N ALA A 39 16.47 -8.70 -0.36
CA ALA A 39 17.28 -9.45 0.61
C ALA A 39 16.99 -10.96 0.67
N ALA A 40 15.70 -11.33 0.58
CA ALA A 40 15.29 -12.73 0.64
C ALA A 40 15.60 -13.54 -0.63
N ASP A 41 15.98 -12.87 -1.71
CA ASP A 41 16.29 -13.52 -3.00
C ASP A 41 17.82 -13.61 -3.24
N ILE A 42 18.64 -13.12 -2.29
CA ILE A 42 20.09 -13.28 -2.28
C ILE A 42 20.42 -14.67 -1.71
N PRO A 43 21.12 -15.54 -2.46
CA PRO A 43 21.51 -16.86 -1.97
C PRO A 43 22.30 -16.77 -0.67
N THR A 44 21.86 -17.41 0.40
CA THR A 44 22.47 -17.29 1.74
C THR A 44 22.58 -18.67 2.38
N THR A 45 23.78 -19.05 2.81
CA THR A 45 24.03 -20.30 3.54
C THR A 45 23.70 -20.13 5.03
N GLY A 46 23.49 -21.27 5.75
CA GLY A 46 23.16 -21.23 7.17
C GLY A 46 24.24 -20.59 8.05
N LYS A 47 25.52 -20.72 7.67
CA LYS A 47 26.66 -20.13 8.40
C LYS A 47 26.72 -18.61 8.23
N GLU A 48 26.37 -18.08 7.07
CA GLU A 48 26.39 -16.62 6.77
C GLU A 48 25.30 -15.83 7.51
N LYS A 49 24.25 -16.50 7.98
CA LYS A 49 23.20 -15.86 8.80
C LYS A 49 23.69 -15.42 10.18
N THR A 50 24.78 -16.02 10.66
CA THR A 50 25.35 -15.73 12.00
C THR A 50 26.48 -14.71 11.98
N MET A 51 27.08 -14.43 10.81
CA MET A 51 28.18 -13.46 10.65
C MET A 51 27.79 -12.41 9.59
N LYS A 52 26.92 -11.50 9.98
CA LYS A 52 26.42 -10.45 9.09
C LYS A 52 27.27 -9.19 9.24
N THR A 53 28.05 -8.85 8.20
CA THR A 53 28.76 -7.57 8.05
C THR A 53 28.54 -7.03 6.66
N ASP A 54 28.52 -5.71 6.50
CA ASP A 54 28.28 -5.05 5.21
C ASP A 54 29.33 -5.46 4.15
N ALA A 55 30.59 -5.72 4.56
CA ALA A 55 31.65 -6.18 3.68
C ALA A 55 31.37 -7.58 3.12
N VAL A 56 30.96 -8.53 3.97
CA VAL A 56 30.60 -9.90 3.56
C VAL A 56 29.35 -9.89 2.66
N ASP A 57 28.35 -9.07 3.01
CA ASP A 57 27.14 -8.96 2.21
C ASP A 57 27.41 -8.35 0.83
N SER A 58 28.28 -7.33 0.73
CA SER A 58 28.67 -6.73 -0.56
C SER A 58 29.49 -7.66 -1.45
N GLU A 59 30.45 -8.40 -0.88
CA GLU A 59 31.23 -9.41 -1.61
C GLU A 59 30.32 -10.52 -2.16
N LYS A 60 29.41 -11.00 -1.36
CA LYS A 60 28.43 -12.01 -1.75
C LYS A 60 27.52 -11.55 -2.89
N ILE A 61 27.00 -10.30 -2.82
CA ILE A 61 26.19 -9.73 -3.90
C ILE A 61 27.05 -9.67 -5.20
N ALA A 62 28.32 -9.25 -5.09
CA ALA A 62 29.21 -9.17 -6.24
C ALA A 62 29.48 -10.55 -6.88
N TRP A 63 29.72 -11.59 -6.07
CA TRP A 63 29.88 -12.95 -6.56
C TRP A 63 28.63 -13.53 -7.21
N SER A 64 27.46 -13.30 -6.58
CA SER A 64 26.17 -13.74 -7.12
C SER A 64 25.81 -13.01 -8.41
N LEU A 65 26.15 -11.71 -8.51
CA LEU A 65 26.01 -10.94 -9.75
C LEU A 65 26.91 -11.49 -10.88
N LYS A 66 28.18 -11.81 -10.57
CA LYS A 66 29.14 -12.40 -11.54
C LYS A 66 28.62 -13.74 -12.07
N ARG A 67 27.90 -14.53 -11.26
CA ARG A 67 27.36 -15.84 -11.63
C ARG A 67 25.99 -15.78 -12.28
N ASP A 68 25.44 -14.58 -12.46
CA ASP A 68 24.08 -14.37 -12.98
C ASP A 68 22.96 -15.03 -12.13
N GLU A 69 23.20 -15.17 -10.82
CA GLU A 69 22.28 -15.79 -9.86
C GLU A 69 21.26 -14.80 -9.27
N LEU A 70 21.46 -13.49 -9.47
CA LEU A 70 20.62 -12.45 -8.89
C LEU A 70 19.45 -12.10 -9.80
N ARG A 71 18.28 -11.97 -9.18
CA ARG A 71 17.07 -11.48 -9.84
C ARG A 71 16.75 -10.07 -9.36
N GLY A 72 16.82 -9.11 -10.28
CA GLY A 72 16.42 -7.73 -9.99
C GLY A 72 14.93 -7.62 -9.65
N ILE A 73 14.61 -6.76 -8.68
CA ILE A 73 13.23 -6.33 -8.46
C ILE A 73 12.80 -5.34 -9.54
N TYR A 74 11.52 -5.22 -9.75
CA TYR A 74 11.00 -4.19 -10.64
C TYR A 74 11.21 -2.80 -10.02
N ILE A 75 11.87 -1.92 -10.76
CA ILE A 75 12.07 -0.52 -10.40
C ILE A 75 11.14 0.32 -11.27
N LYS A 76 10.37 1.19 -10.63
CA LYS A 76 9.46 2.11 -11.29
C LYS A 76 10.24 3.20 -12.01
N ASP A 77 9.67 3.73 -13.06
CA ASP A 77 10.10 5.00 -13.60
C ASP A 77 9.98 6.11 -12.54
N LYS A 78 10.92 7.04 -12.51
CA LYS A 78 11.01 8.11 -11.51
C LYS A 78 9.71 8.91 -11.41
N CYS A 79 9.09 9.24 -12.55
CA CYS A 79 7.84 10.00 -12.57
C CYS A 79 6.65 9.25 -11.94
N PHE A 80 6.60 7.91 -12.03
CA PHE A 80 5.58 7.11 -11.34
C PHE A 80 5.93 6.86 -9.88
N MET A 81 7.21 6.89 -9.53
CA MET A 81 7.65 6.80 -8.14
C MET A 81 7.16 8.01 -7.33
N ASP A 82 7.26 9.22 -7.90
CA ASP A 82 6.81 10.45 -7.26
C ASP A 82 5.30 10.41 -7.01
N ASP A 83 4.52 9.99 -7.99
CA ASP A 83 3.06 9.82 -7.85
C ASP A 83 2.71 8.75 -6.79
N THR A 84 3.46 7.65 -6.78
CA THR A 84 3.30 6.60 -5.75
C THR A 84 3.63 7.14 -4.35
N ASN A 85 4.66 7.97 -4.21
CA ASN A 85 5.02 8.58 -2.95
C ASN A 85 3.94 9.53 -2.44
N LEU A 86 3.26 10.26 -3.32
CA LEU A 86 2.11 11.08 -2.98
C LEU A 86 0.95 10.24 -2.40
N MET A 87 0.64 9.09 -3.02
CA MET A 87 -0.36 8.14 -2.51
C MET A 87 0.03 7.60 -1.12
N ARG A 88 1.30 7.23 -0.95
CA ARG A 88 1.85 6.74 0.31
C ARG A 88 1.85 7.80 1.40
N LEU A 89 2.13 9.05 1.05
CA LEU A 89 2.09 10.19 1.98
C LEU A 89 0.67 10.36 2.55
N ARG A 90 -0.35 10.35 1.68
CA ARG A 90 -1.74 10.39 2.14
C ARG A 90 -2.07 9.26 3.11
N GLN A 91 -1.63 8.04 2.81
CA GLN A 91 -1.87 6.89 3.70
C GLN A 91 -1.19 7.05 5.06
N ARG A 92 0.04 7.59 5.10
CA ARG A 92 0.74 7.90 6.35
C ARG A 92 -0.04 8.90 7.18
N PHE A 93 -0.52 9.99 6.58
CA PHE A 93 -1.36 10.97 7.28
C PHE A 93 -2.66 10.37 7.84
N ILE A 94 -3.30 9.44 7.14
CA ILE A 94 -4.47 8.72 7.67
C ILE A 94 -4.10 7.90 8.92
N MET A 95 -2.96 7.22 8.90
CA MET A 95 -2.46 6.47 10.06
C MET A 95 -2.10 7.39 11.22
N ASP A 96 -1.45 8.51 10.95
CA ASP A 96 -1.08 9.51 11.96
C ASP A 96 -2.32 10.14 12.58
N LEU A 97 -3.33 10.49 11.77
CA LEU A 97 -4.61 10.98 12.25
C LEU A 97 -5.27 9.98 13.22
N SER A 98 -5.23 8.69 12.91
CA SER A 98 -5.76 7.65 13.79
C SER A 98 -5.00 7.57 15.11
N ARG A 99 -3.67 7.66 15.08
CA ARG A 99 -2.82 7.69 16.27
C ARG A 99 -3.08 8.93 17.14
N GLN A 100 -3.20 10.10 16.52
CA GLN A 100 -3.50 11.36 17.21
C GLN A 100 -4.88 11.29 17.91
N LYS A 101 -5.89 10.80 17.21
CA LYS A 101 -7.23 10.57 17.78
C LYS A 101 -7.18 9.62 19.00
N ASN A 102 -6.40 8.56 18.91
CA ASN A 102 -6.26 7.62 20.02
C ASN A 102 -5.51 8.25 21.21
N ARG A 103 -4.52 9.12 20.97
CA ARG A 103 -3.83 9.88 22.04
C ARG A 103 -4.81 10.78 22.78
N ILE A 104 -5.68 11.51 22.08
CA ILE A 104 -6.71 12.33 22.73
C ILE A 104 -7.65 11.46 23.55
N LYS A 105 -8.16 10.34 23.00
CA LYS A 105 -9.02 9.43 23.76
C LYS A 105 -8.34 8.89 25.01
N HIS A 106 -7.05 8.55 24.91
CA HIS A 106 -6.29 8.06 26.04
C HIS A 106 -6.13 9.14 27.11
N LEU A 107 -5.80 10.38 26.73
CA LEU A 107 -5.70 11.50 27.65
C LEU A 107 -7.04 11.71 28.39
N LEU A 108 -8.16 11.78 27.67
CA LEU A 108 -9.48 11.93 28.29
C LEU A 108 -9.79 10.79 29.26
N TYR A 109 -9.47 9.56 28.89
CA TYR A 109 -9.68 8.38 29.72
C TYR A 109 -8.85 8.42 31.00
N THR A 110 -7.56 8.75 30.91
CA THR A 110 -6.65 8.80 32.08
C THR A 110 -7.00 9.95 33.03
N GLN A 111 -7.63 11.02 32.52
CA GLN A 111 -8.11 12.15 33.32
C GLN A 111 -9.56 11.95 33.84
N GLY A 112 -10.16 10.78 33.64
CA GLY A 112 -11.51 10.49 34.11
C GLY A 112 -12.59 11.34 33.44
N VAL A 113 -12.32 11.94 32.27
CA VAL A 113 -13.29 12.77 31.55
C VAL A 113 -14.40 11.88 30.98
N THR A 114 -15.63 12.12 31.39
CA THR A 114 -16.83 11.46 30.87
C THR A 114 -17.37 12.18 29.65
N TYR A 115 -17.80 11.42 28.64
CA TYR A 115 -18.41 12.01 27.45
C TYR A 115 -19.85 12.47 27.77
N PRO A 116 -20.25 13.68 27.37
CA PRO A 116 -21.67 14.08 27.42
C PRO A 116 -22.54 13.17 26.58
N GLU A 117 -23.83 13.05 26.91
CA GLU A 117 -24.80 12.18 26.23
C GLU A 117 -24.74 12.34 24.69
N ARG A 118 -24.67 13.61 24.21
CA ARG A 118 -24.56 13.96 22.79
C ARG A 118 -23.35 13.31 22.08
N PHE A 119 -22.35 12.80 22.82
CA PHE A 119 -21.15 12.15 22.29
C PHE A 119 -20.98 10.70 22.74
N HIS A 120 -21.97 10.08 23.35
CA HIS A 120 -21.92 8.64 23.67
C HIS A 120 -21.81 7.78 22.38
N ASN A 121 -22.40 8.24 21.28
CA ASN A 121 -22.25 7.57 19.99
C ASN A 121 -20.91 7.96 19.35
N SER A 122 -20.03 6.97 19.17
CA SER A 122 -18.70 7.17 18.56
C SER A 122 -18.75 7.76 17.13
N LYS A 123 -19.87 7.68 16.43
CA LYS A 123 -20.06 8.31 15.11
C LYS A 123 -20.08 9.84 15.16
N THR A 124 -20.41 10.43 16.33
CA THR A 124 -20.38 11.87 16.53
C THR A 124 -19.00 12.43 16.84
N HIS A 125 -18.06 11.54 17.21
CA HIS A 125 -16.70 11.94 17.52
C HIS A 125 -16.00 12.54 16.30
N TRP A 126 -15.11 13.48 16.57
CA TRP A 126 -14.30 14.20 15.55
C TRP A 126 -15.12 15.10 14.62
N SER A 127 -16.43 15.29 14.90
CA SER A 127 -17.24 16.35 14.29
C SER A 127 -16.76 17.73 14.77
N ARG A 128 -17.19 18.79 14.08
CA ARG A 128 -16.87 20.17 14.49
C ARG A 128 -17.33 20.44 15.95
N ASN A 129 -18.52 19.97 16.33
CA ASN A 129 -19.04 20.12 17.69
C ASN A 129 -18.23 19.32 18.72
N PHE A 130 -17.76 18.14 18.39
CA PHE A 130 -16.89 17.36 19.26
C PHE A 130 -15.54 18.05 19.48
N MET A 131 -14.93 18.59 18.42
CA MET A 131 -13.69 19.35 18.54
C MET A 131 -13.86 20.63 19.36
N LYS A 132 -15.02 21.30 19.22
CA LYS A 132 -15.37 22.45 20.04
C LYS A 132 -15.50 22.07 21.53
N TRP A 133 -16.21 21.01 21.84
CA TRP A 133 -16.32 20.48 23.19
C TRP A 133 -14.96 20.15 23.83
N LEU A 134 -14.06 19.50 23.10
CA LEU A 134 -12.70 19.21 23.58
C LEU A 134 -11.94 20.47 23.98
N ARG A 135 -12.10 21.55 23.21
CA ARG A 135 -11.37 22.80 23.43
C ARG A 135 -11.99 23.68 24.51
N GLU A 136 -13.30 23.78 24.54
CA GLU A 136 -14.00 24.80 25.32
C GLU A 136 -14.64 24.24 26.61
N GLU A 137 -15.14 23.00 26.59
CA GLU A 137 -15.96 22.48 27.69
C GLU A 137 -15.23 21.42 28.54
N VAL A 138 -14.17 20.78 28.03
CA VAL A 138 -13.41 19.81 28.83
C VAL A 138 -12.54 20.56 29.84
N GLU A 139 -12.83 20.37 31.12
CA GLU A 139 -12.07 20.93 32.24
C GLU A 139 -10.93 20.01 32.60
N LEU A 140 -9.70 20.53 32.61
CA LEU A 140 -8.45 19.87 32.96
C LEU A 140 -7.53 20.88 33.65
N LEU A 141 -6.52 20.40 34.36
CA LEU A 141 -5.45 21.23 34.87
C LEU A 141 -4.70 21.92 33.70
N SER A 142 -4.01 23.03 33.98
CA SER A 142 -3.46 23.91 32.94
C SER A 142 -2.53 23.18 31.95
N GLU A 143 -1.63 22.33 32.46
CA GLU A 143 -0.68 21.57 31.64
C GLU A 143 -1.37 20.52 30.77
N GLU A 144 -2.37 19.85 31.29
CA GLU A 144 -3.14 18.83 30.60
C GLU A 144 -4.10 19.47 29.58
N LYS A 145 -4.66 20.63 29.90
CA LYS A 145 -5.45 21.43 28.96
C LYS A 145 -4.61 21.91 27.79
N MET A 146 -3.37 22.34 28.06
CA MET A 146 -2.41 22.69 27.03
C MET A 146 -2.09 21.48 26.14
N ALA A 147 -1.82 20.31 26.73
CA ALA A 147 -1.56 19.07 25.99
C ALA A 147 -2.76 18.67 25.09
N LEU A 148 -3.99 18.73 25.61
CA LEU A 148 -5.21 18.48 24.85
C LEU A 148 -5.33 19.43 23.66
N THR A 149 -5.09 20.73 23.88
CA THR A 149 -5.16 21.76 22.84
C THR A 149 -4.18 21.47 21.71
N LEU A 150 -2.91 21.19 22.05
CA LEU A 150 -1.88 20.83 21.05
C LEU A 150 -2.22 19.56 20.27
N LEU A 151 -2.78 18.55 20.93
CA LEU A 151 -3.24 17.34 20.24
C LEU A 151 -4.42 17.62 19.30
N CYS A 152 -5.35 18.49 19.68
CA CYS A 152 -6.43 18.94 18.81
C CYS A 152 -5.91 19.68 17.57
N ASP A 153 -4.92 20.56 17.75
CA ASP A 153 -4.27 21.27 16.63
C ASP A 153 -3.59 20.31 15.66
N GLN A 154 -2.90 19.30 16.19
CA GLN A 154 -2.29 18.26 15.34
C GLN A 154 -3.34 17.50 14.53
N VAL A 155 -4.49 17.16 15.11
CA VAL A 155 -5.60 16.49 14.41
C VAL A 155 -6.12 17.39 13.27
N GLU A 156 -6.33 18.68 13.50
CA GLU A 156 -6.81 19.61 12.49
C GLU A 156 -5.79 19.82 11.37
N ASN A 157 -4.53 20.05 11.72
CA ASN A 157 -3.44 20.19 10.75
C ASN A 157 -3.29 18.93 9.88
N THR A 158 -3.37 17.75 10.48
CA THR A 158 -3.29 16.49 9.73
C THR A 158 -4.49 16.31 8.80
N ARG A 159 -5.69 16.72 9.22
CA ARG A 159 -6.89 16.73 8.35
C ARG A 159 -6.71 17.65 7.15
N MET A 160 -6.18 18.85 7.36
CA MET A 160 -5.91 19.78 6.27
C MET A 160 -4.87 19.22 5.31
N ALA A 161 -3.80 18.62 5.81
CA ALA A 161 -2.80 17.94 4.99
C ALA A 161 -3.41 16.80 4.14
N ILE A 162 -4.28 15.96 4.72
CA ILE A 162 -5.00 14.90 3.98
C ILE A 162 -5.86 15.50 2.86
N LEU A 163 -6.57 16.60 3.12
CA LEU A 163 -7.38 17.27 2.12
C LEU A 163 -6.52 17.84 0.97
N THR A 164 -5.41 18.48 1.31
CA THR A 164 -4.47 19.03 0.32
C THR A 164 -3.91 17.93 -0.58
N VAL A 165 -3.40 16.86 0.00
CA VAL A 165 -2.88 15.72 -0.77
C VAL A 165 -3.99 15.05 -1.59
N THR A 166 -5.21 14.96 -1.05
CA THR A 166 -6.35 14.37 -1.80
C THR A 166 -6.76 15.23 -2.99
N ARG A 167 -6.69 16.57 -2.88
CA ARG A 167 -6.94 17.49 -4.00
C ARG A 167 -5.89 17.31 -5.11
N GLU A 168 -4.64 17.17 -4.71
CA GLU A 168 -3.55 16.93 -5.65
C GLU A 168 -3.68 15.58 -6.37
N ILE A 169 -4.05 14.51 -5.65
CA ILE A 169 -4.36 13.21 -6.26
C ILE A 169 -5.53 13.33 -7.25
N ARG A 170 -6.54 14.13 -6.95
CA ARG A 170 -7.66 14.39 -7.86
C ARG A 170 -7.19 15.12 -9.12
N ARG A 171 -6.36 16.16 -8.97
CA ARG A 171 -5.74 16.87 -10.10
C ARG A 171 -4.94 15.90 -10.96
N LEU A 172 -4.13 15.04 -10.34
CA LEU A 172 -3.31 14.05 -11.03
C LEU A 172 -4.17 13.05 -11.83
N SER A 173 -5.32 12.62 -11.29
CA SER A 173 -6.22 11.67 -11.96
C SER A 173 -6.83 12.21 -13.26
N THR A 174 -6.85 13.53 -13.47
CA THR A 174 -7.40 14.18 -14.66
C THR A 174 -6.33 14.51 -15.72
N THR A 175 -5.06 14.27 -15.43
CA THR A 175 -3.96 14.47 -16.40
C THR A 175 -4.02 13.43 -17.51
N ASP A 176 -3.43 13.75 -18.67
CA ASP A 176 -3.36 12.82 -19.80
C ASP A 176 -2.68 11.49 -19.44
N LYS A 177 -1.75 11.54 -18.48
CA LYS A 177 -1.07 10.36 -17.92
C LYS A 177 -2.03 9.32 -17.34
N TYR A 178 -3.15 9.73 -16.72
CA TYR A 178 -4.01 8.82 -15.95
C TYR A 178 -5.47 8.81 -16.40
N ARG A 179 -5.96 9.88 -17.02
CA ARG A 179 -7.39 10.15 -17.29
C ARG A 179 -8.13 8.95 -17.87
N GLU A 180 -7.59 8.34 -18.92
CA GLU A 180 -8.23 7.21 -19.60
C GLU A 180 -8.40 6.02 -18.65
N ASN A 181 -7.28 5.52 -18.09
CA ASN A 181 -7.30 4.35 -17.21
C ASN A 181 -8.01 4.62 -15.88
N PHE A 182 -7.98 5.87 -15.41
CA PHE A 182 -8.74 6.28 -14.24
C PHE A 182 -10.24 6.18 -14.49
N SER A 183 -10.73 6.68 -15.63
CA SER A 183 -12.14 6.56 -16.05
C SER A 183 -12.57 5.09 -16.13
N LEU A 184 -11.74 4.24 -16.74
CA LEU A 184 -11.98 2.81 -16.80
C LEU A 184 -12.09 2.15 -15.42
N LEU A 185 -11.16 2.44 -14.52
CA LEU A 185 -11.18 1.84 -13.17
C LEU A 185 -12.35 2.33 -12.32
N THR A 186 -12.77 3.58 -12.46
CA THR A 186 -13.93 4.10 -11.72
C THR A 186 -15.26 3.48 -12.14
N SER A 187 -15.33 2.79 -13.30
CA SER A 187 -16.47 1.97 -13.65
C SER A 187 -16.60 0.68 -12.82
N VAL A 188 -15.51 0.23 -12.20
CA VAL A 188 -15.50 -0.96 -11.36
C VAL A 188 -16.20 -0.66 -10.02
N PRO A 189 -17.18 -1.46 -9.58
CA PRO A 189 -17.92 -1.20 -8.35
C PRO A 189 -16.99 -1.14 -7.14
N GLY A 190 -17.12 -0.08 -6.33
CA GLY A 190 -16.29 0.16 -5.16
C GLY A 190 -14.92 0.85 -5.44
N PHE A 191 -14.55 1.04 -6.69
CA PHE A 191 -13.34 1.78 -7.05
C PHE A 191 -13.64 3.28 -7.11
N GLY A 192 -13.13 4.02 -6.15
CA GLY A 192 -13.14 5.49 -6.13
C GLY A 192 -11.78 6.07 -6.45
N LEU A 193 -11.64 7.40 -6.27
CA LEU A 193 -10.40 8.14 -6.52
C LEU A 193 -9.15 7.44 -5.94
N ILE A 194 -9.19 7.10 -4.66
CA ILE A 194 -8.00 6.59 -3.96
C ILE A 194 -7.64 5.18 -4.42
N THR A 195 -8.62 4.28 -4.53
CA THR A 195 -8.36 2.90 -4.96
C THR A 195 -7.85 2.85 -6.41
N SER A 196 -8.49 3.61 -7.31
CA SER A 196 -8.07 3.69 -8.72
C SER A 196 -6.68 4.29 -8.87
N MET A 197 -6.41 5.43 -8.26
CA MET A 197 -5.09 6.06 -8.34
C MET A 197 -4.00 5.25 -7.66
N SER A 198 -4.28 4.60 -6.52
CA SER A 198 -3.32 3.68 -5.89
C SER A 198 -2.96 2.52 -6.82
N MET A 199 -3.94 1.97 -7.53
CA MET A 199 -3.70 0.90 -8.49
C MET A 199 -2.87 1.40 -9.68
N LEU A 200 -3.22 2.53 -10.29
CA LEU A 200 -2.53 3.08 -11.46
C LEU A 200 -1.09 3.48 -11.14
N THR A 201 -0.86 4.14 -10.01
CA THR A 201 0.50 4.53 -9.61
C THR A 201 1.36 3.33 -9.24
N GLU A 202 0.80 2.27 -8.64
CA GLU A 202 1.54 1.04 -8.34
C GLU A 202 1.90 0.22 -9.60
N PHE A 203 1.18 0.40 -10.71
CA PHE A 203 1.41 -0.30 -11.98
C PHE A 203 2.15 0.52 -13.02
N ASP A 204 2.58 1.75 -12.67
CA ASP A 204 3.17 2.70 -13.62
C ASP A 204 2.21 2.95 -14.80
N ASN A 205 0.92 2.98 -14.49
CA ASN A 205 -0.18 3.06 -15.45
C ASN A 205 -0.14 2.00 -16.58
N ASN A 206 0.61 0.92 -16.37
CA ASN A 206 0.87 -0.12 -17.37
C ASN A 206 0.37 -1.50 -16.90
N PRO A 207 -0.81 -1.96 -17.35
CA PRO A 207 -1.33 -3.27 -16.96
C PRO A 207 -0.50 -4.43 -17.54
N THR A 208 0.29 -4.22 -18.61
CA THR A 208 1.12 -5.28 -19.21
C THR A 208 2.33 -5.65 -18.36
N ARG A 209 2.66 -4.86 -17.33
CA ARG A 209 3.68 -5.17 -16.34
C ARG A 209 3.50 -6.57 -15.73
N PHE A 210 2.26 -7.01 -15.61
CA PHE A 210 1.94 -8.35 -15.13
C PHE A 210 1.56 -9.26 -16.31
N PRO A 211 2.26 -10.37 -16.50
CA PRO A 211 1.98 -11.27 -17.64
C PRO A 211 0.59 -11.92 -17.54
N ASN A 212 0.05 -12.07 -16.32
CA ASN A 212 -1.27 -12.64 -16.08
C ASN A 212 -1.87 -12.19 -14.74
N GLU A 213 -3.17 -12.44 -14.57
CA GLU A 213 -3.94 -12.13 -13.37
C GLU A 213 -3.34 -12.76 -12.09
N ARG A 214 -2.79 -13.98 -12.19
CA ARG A 214 -2.23 -14.69 -11.03
C ARG A 214 -1.04 -13.92 -10.43
N LYS A 215 -0.15 -13.42 -11.28
CA LYS A 215 1.00 -12.60 -10.85
C LYS A 215 0.54 -11.26 -10.27
N PHE A 216 -0.48 -10.66 -10.87
CA PHE A 216 -1.10 -9.44 -10.37
C PHE A 216 -1.72 -9.63 -8.97
N VAL A 217 -2.57 -10.65 -8.80
CA VAL A 217 -3.21 -10.95 -7.50
C VAL A 217 -2.19 -11.36 -6.44
N ALA A 218 -1.08 -12.00 -6.84
CA ALA A 218 0.03 -12.32 -5.94
C ALA A 218 0.69 -11.05 -5.38
N MET A 219 0.94 -10.05 -6.23
CA MET A 219 1.47 -8.75 -5.81
C MET A 219 0.54 -8.05 -4.81
N LEU A 220 -0.78 -8.19 -4.95
CA LEU A 220 -1.75 -7.65 -3.99
C LEU A 220 -1.77 -8.39 -2.64
N GLY A 221 -1.12 -9.55 -2.55
CA GLY A 221 -1.18 -10.40 -1.37
C GLY A 221 -2.55 -11.03 -1.12
N LEU A 222 -3.39 -11.15 -2.16
CA LEU A 222 -4.72 -11.75 -2.10
C LEU A 222 -4.71 -13.26 -2.43
N ILE A 223 -3.53 -13.89 -2.37
CA ILE A 223 -3.35 -15.33 -2.51
C ILE A 223 -3.04 -15.92 -1.13
N PRO A 224 -3.69 -17.04 -0.74
CA PRO A 224 -3.30 -17.76 0.47
C PRO A 224 -1.88 -18.31 0.31
N THR A 225 -1.12 -18.35 1.39
CA THR A 225 0.15 -19.08 1.44
C THR A 225 -0.17 -20.56 1.36
N CYS A 226 0.46 -21.27 0.42
CA CYS A 226 0.38 -22.72 0.35
C CYS A 226 1.64 -23.31 0.99
N HIS A 227 1.49 -23.96 2.12
CA HIS A 227 2.52 -24.81 2.70
C HIS A 227 2.17 -26.26 2.34
N ASN A 228 2.77 -26.75 1.26
CA ASN A 228 2.67 -28.17 0.90
C ASN A 228 3.86 -28.90 1.54
N SER A 229 3.62 -29.58 2.65
CA SER A 229 4.54 -30.56 3.20
C SER A 229 3.89 -31.94 3.07
N GLY A 230 4.35 -32.74 2.10
CA GLY A 230 3.83 -34.08 1.84
C GLY A 230 2.35 -34.11 1.40
N GLU A 231 1.59 -35.05 1.91
CA GLU A 231 0.17 -35.29 1.52
C GLU A 231 -0.82 -34.22 2.08
N LYS A 232 -0.42 -33.40 3.04
CA LYS A 232 -1.30 -32.37 3.65
C LYS A 232 -1.17 -31.02 2.96
N LYS A 233 -2.18 -30.64 2.18
CA LYS A 233 -2.35 -29.26 1.68
C LYS A 233 -2.89 -28.37 2.81
N VAL A 234 -2.02 -27.68 3.51
CA VAL A 234 -2.41 -26.65 4.49
C VAL A 234 -2.48 -25.30 3.78
N SER A 235 -3.68 -24.81 3.59
CA SER A 235 -3.91 -23.43 3.16
C SER A 235 -3.52 -22.50 4.32
N GLY A 236 -2.38 -21.83 4.21
CA GLY A 236 -1.86 -20.91 5.21
C GLY A 236 -2.55 -19.54 5.19
N GLU A 237 -2.11 -18.66 6.08
CA GLU A 237 -2.54 -17.28 6.18
C GLU A 237 -2.11 -16.45 4.96
N LYS A 238 -2.62 -15.20 4.87
CA LYS A 238 -2.26 -14.23 3.83
C LYS A 238 -0.74 -14.04 3.74
N THR A 239 -0.18 -14.08 2.53
CA THR A 239 1.26 -13.84 2.34
C THR A 239 1.68 -12.44 2.80
N ASN A 240 2.78 -12.35 3.56
CA ASN A 240 3.35 -11.07 4.01
C ASN A 240 4.12 -10.32 2.90
N ARG A 241 4.33 -10.94 1.72
CA ARG A 241 5.07 -10.37 0.58
C ARG A 241 4.22 -9.49 -0.34
N GLY A 242 2.89 -9.38 -0.11
CA GLY A 242 2.00 -8.57 -0.94
C GLY A 242 2.08 -7.07 -0.64
N ASN A 243 1.57 -6.25 -1.55
CA ASN A 243 1.43 -4.81 -1.35
C ASN A 243 0.50 -4.51 -0.18
N LYS A 244 1.08 -4.00 0.93
CA LYS A 244 0.37 -3.77 2.19
C LYS A 244 -0.62 -2.61 2.14
N GLN A 245 -0.59 -1.79 1.08
CA GLN A 245 -1.49 -0.65 0.91
C GLN A 245 -2.63 -0.96 -0.05
N LEU A 246 -2.33 -1.49 -1.22
CA LEU A 246 -3.32 -1.71 -2.27
C LEU A 246 -4.24 -2.90 -1.97
N GLY A 247 -3.72 -3.99 -1.41
CA GLY A 247 -4.52 -5.16 -1.03
C GLY A 247 -5.70 -4.80 -0.12
N PRO A 248 -5.49 -4.10 1.02
CA PRO A 248 -6.58 -3.63 1.88
C PRO A 248 -7.59 -2.72 1.18
N LEU A 249 -7.15 -1.80 0.32
CA LEU A 249 -8.07 -0.92 -0.44
C LEU A 249 -9.02 -1.71 -1.34
N ILE A 250 -8.54 -2.79 -1.96
CA ILE A 250 -9.40 -3.67 -2.78
C ILE A 250 -10.37 -4.47 -1.92
N VAL A 251 -9.96 -4.89 -0.72
CA VAL A 251 -10.87 -5.54 0.24
C VAL A 251 -11.99 -4.56 0.65
N GLU A 252 -11.65 -3.32 0.97
CA GLU A 252 -12.66 -2.27 1.27
C GLU A 252 -13.58 -2.00 0.08
N ALA A 253 -13.02 -1.89 -1.13
CA ALA A 253 -13.82 -1.76 -2.36
C ALA A 253 -14.79 -2.94 -2.55
N SER A 254 -14.40 -4.14 -2.13
CA SER A 254 -15.21 -5.34 -2.27
C SER A 254 -16.46 -5.33 -1.38
N TRP A 255 -16.40 -4.70 -0.21
CA TRP A 255 -17.59 -4.49 0.62
C TRP A 255 -18.65 -3.62 -0.06
N VAL A 256 -18.23 -2.67 -0.88
CA VAL A 256 -19.15 -1.87 -1.71
C VAL A 256 -19.62 -2.66 -2.93
N ALA A 257 -18.71 -3.42 -3.54
CA ALA A 257 -18.99 -4.17 -4.77
C ALA A 257 -20.07 -5.24 -4.60
N ILE A 258 -20.11 -5.95 -3.45
CA ILE A 258 -21.12 -6.99 -3.21
C ILE A 258 -22.55 -6.47 -3.16
N TYR A 259 -22.73 -5.17 -2.90
CA TYR A 259 -24.06 -4.52 -2.91
C TYR A 259 -24.41 -3.88 -4.25
N ARG A 260 -23.44 -3.70 -5.15
CA ARG A 260 -23.63 -3.05 -6.45
C ARG A 260 -23.62 -3.99 -7.63
N ASP A 261 -22.98 -5.14 -7.50
CA ASP A 261 -22.86 -6.16 -8.54
C ASP A 261 -23.48 -7.46 -8.04
N TYR A 262 -24.54 -7.90 -8.70
CA TYR A 262 -25.33 -9.08 -8.30
C TYR A 262 -24.46 -10.37 -8.26
N GLN A 263 -23.60 -10.57 -9.28
CA GLN A 263 -22.75 -11.76 -9.32
C GLN A 263 -21.73 -11.79 -8.19
N LEU A 264 -21.17 -10.62 -7.82
CA LEU A 264 -20.24 -10.54 -6.68
C LEU A 264 -20.98 -10.76 -5.35
N GLY A 265 -22.19 -10.25 -5.23
CA GLY A 265 -23.05 -10.49 -4.05
C GLY A 265 -23.42 -11.96 -3.89
N ALA A 266 -23.89 -12.61 -4.98
CA ALA A 266 -24.20 -14.02 -4.99
C ALA A 266 -22.96 -14.88 -4.66
N TYR A 267 -21.81 -14.53 -5.25
CA TYR A 267 -20.55 -15.24 -4.94
C TYR A 267 -20.12 -15.08 -3.48
N TYR A 268 -20.28 -13.88 -2.91
CA TYR A 268 -20.02 -13.65 -1.48
C TYR A 268 -20.92 -14.52 -0.60
N SER A 269 -22.24 -14.54 -0.87
CA SER A 269 -23.21 -15.33 -0.14
C SER A 269 -22.90 -16.83 -0.20
N SER A 270 -22.57 -17.33 -1.37
CA SER A 270 -22.12 -18.74 -1.56
C SER A 270 -20.85 -19.04 -0.74
N CYS A 271 -19.87 -18.14 -0.74
CA CYS A 271 -18.67 -18.33 0.07
C CYS A 271 -18.98 -18.35 1.59
N CYS A 272 -19.93 -17.55 2.05
CA CYS A 272 -20.32 -17.48 3.47
C CYS A 272 -20.97 -18.79 3.98
N GLN A 273 -21.48 -19.64 3.11
CA GLN A 273 -21.99 -20.97 3.49
C GLN A 273 -20.89 -21.90 4.01
N SER A 274 -19.65 -21.73 3.52
CA SER A 274 -18.53 -22.63 3.86
C SER A 274 -17.41 -21.96 4.67
N MET A 275 -17.45 -20.64 4.86
CA MET A 275 -16.40 -19.90 5.57
C MET A 275 -16.90 -18.63 6.25
N LYS A 276 -16.11 -18.12 7.19
CA LYS A 276 -16.42 -16.87 7.91
C LYS A 276 -16.44 -15.66 6.95
N PRO A 277 -17.33 -14.67 7.18
CA PRO A 277 -17.49 -13.47 6.31
C PRO A 277 -16.19 -12.75 5.96
N HIS A 278 -15.28 -12.57 6.93
CA HIS A 278 -13.98 -11.92 6.72
C HIS A 278 -13.04 -12.73 5.79
N LYS A 279 -13.22 -14.06 5.66
CA LYS A 279 -12.48 -14.88 4.69
C LYS A 279 -13.17 -14.88 3.33
N ALA A 280 -14.50 -14.87 3.30
CA ALA A 280 -15.30 -14.78 2.09
C ALA A 280 -15.01 -13.50 1.30
N ILE A 281 -14.96 -12.35 1.98
CA ILE A 281 -14.67 -11.07 1.30
C ILE A 281 -13.31 -11.02 0.64
N ILE A 282 -12.29 -11.73 1.16
CA ILE A 282 -10.96 -11.81 0.52
C ILE A 282 -11.05 -12.56 -0.83
N LYS A 283 -11.91 -13.59 -0.94
CA LYS A 283 -12.16 -14.25 -2.23
C LYS A 283 -12.85 -13.33 -3.23
N VAL A 284 -13.82 -12.53 -2.75
CA VAL A 284 -14.46 -11.50 -3.58
C VAL A 284 -13.43 -10.46 -4.02
N ALA A 285 -12.57 -9.99 -3.11
CA ALA A 285 -11.51 -9.02 -3.41
C ALA A 285 -10.55 -9.52 -4.49
N ARG A 286 -10.20 -10.80 -4.46
CA ARG A 286 -9.43 -11.43 -5.52
C ARG A 286 -10.17 -11.39 -6.86
N LYS A 287 -11.46 -11.75 -6.89
CA LYS A 287 -12.28 -11.74 -8.10
C LYS A 287 -12.46 -10.32 -8.64
N LEU A 288 -12.71 -9.35 -7.75
CA LEU A 288 -12.82 -7.93 -8.10
C LEU A 288 -11.50 -7.38 -8.68
N ALA A 289 -10.36 -7.75 -8.09
CA ALA A 289 -9.04 -7.39 -8.58
C ALA A 289 -8.78 -7.93 -10.00
N CYS A 290 -9.13 -9.21 -10.27
CA CYS A 290 -9.03 -9.78 -11.61
C CYS A 290 -9.90 -9.02 -12.63
N ARG A 291 -11.12 -8.66 -12.25
CA ARG A 291 -12.02 -7.86 -13.11
C ARG A 291 -11.44 -6.46 -13.39
N ALA A 292 -10.92 -5.78 -12.37
CA ALA A 292 -10.25 -4.47 -12.54
C ALA A 292 -9.01 -4.58 -13.45
N TYR A 293 -8.23 -5.65 -13.31
CA TYR A 293 -7.10 -5.93 -14.20
C TYR A 293 -7.56 -6.16 -15.64
N ALA A 294 -8.64 -6.94 -15.86
CA ALA A 294 -9.20 -7.16 -17.19
C ALA A 294 -9.68 -5.86 -17.83
N VAL A 295 -10.38 -4.99 -17.08
CA VAL A 295 -10.82 -3.66 -17.53
C VAL A 295 -9.65 -2.83 -18.09
N LEU A 296 -8.53 -2.79 -17.36
CA LEU A 296 -7.34 -2.07 -17.82
C LEU A 296 -6.68 -2.72 -19.05
N LYS A 297 -6.67 -4.05 -19.11
CA LYS A 297 -6.02 -4.78 -20.19
C LYS A 297 -6.82 -4.73 -21.50
N THR A 298 -8.15 -4.82 -21.42
CA THR A 298 -9.04 -4.79 -22.58
C THR A 298 -9.44 -3.39 -22.99
N LYS A 299 -9.14 -2.38 -22.17
CA LYS A 299 -9.57 -0.98 -22.38
C LYS A 299 -11.11 -0.83 -22.50
N THR A 300 -11.83 -1.70 -21.81
CA THR A 300 -13.31 -1.72 -21.84
C THR A 300 -13.83 -1.46 -20.43
N SER A 301 -14.79 -0.53 -20.32
CA SER A 301 -15.45 -0.22 -19.04
C SER A 301 -16.13 -1.44 -18.44
N TYR A 302 -16.15 -1.51 -17.11
CA TYR A 302 -16.86 -2.56 -16.40
C TYR A 302 -18.35 -2.49 -16.66
N VAL A 303 -18.96 -3.62 -16.96
CA VAL A 303 -20.42 -3.75 -17.10
C VAL A 303 -20.92 -4.51 -15.86
N LEU A 304 -21.89 -3.91 -15.17
CA LEU A 304 -22.58 -4.55 -14.04
C LEU A 304 -23.37 -5.74 -14.54
N SER A 305 -23.33 -6.83 -13.84
CA SER A 305 -23.99 -8.09 -14.18
C SER A 305 -24.97 -8.53 -13.08
#